data_413790be7415a5f84dcc20d4f1970c20
#
_entry.id   413790be7415a5f84dcc20d4f1970c20
#
_cell.length_a   1.000
_cell.length_b   1.000
_cell.length_c   1.000
_cell.angle_alpha   90.00
_cell.angle_beta   90.00
_cell.angle_gamma   90.00
#
_symmetry.space_group_name_H-M   'P 1'
#
loop_
_entity.id
_entity.type
_entity.pdbx_description
1 polymer ?
#
loop_
_entity_poly.entity_id
_entity_poly.type
_entity_poly.pdbx_seq_one_letter_code
_entity_poly.pdbx_strand_id
1 'polypeptide(L)'
;PDFSGKPDLLHEVFEARPEVFAHNLETVPRIFKRIRPAFRYDRSLDVIRQARDFGLITKSNLILGMGETPEEIRDALMDLHSAGCDILTITQYLRPGPRFHPIDRWVKPEEFIEHRDFALELGFGAVMSGPLVRSSYRAGKLYAQAMEARGLPLPENLRHLAKNAHVSTAQEASTLLERYGASQDTPVSTSR
;
A
#
# COMPACT_ATOMS: atom_id res chain seq x y z
N PRO A 1 12.64 -9.54 4.04
CA PRO A 1 13.79 -9.78 3.16
C PRO A 1 13.30 -10.35 1.84
N ASP A 2 14.10 -10.16 0.76
CA ASP A 2 13.83 -10.73 -0.56
C ASP A 2 14.77 -11.92 -0.87
N PHE A 3 15.57 -12.32 0.11
CA PHE A 3 16.57 -13.39 0.01
C PHE A 3 17.42 -13.33 -1.27
N SER A 4 17.67 -12.12 -1.79
CA SER A 4 18.34 -11.87 -3.08
C SER A 4 17.66 -12.57 -4.27
N GLY A 5 16.37 -12.86 -4.17
CA GLY A 5 15.58 -13.56 -5.18
C GLY A 5 15.84 -15.08 -5.26
N LYS A 6 16.46 -15.68 -4.25
CA LYS A 6 16.72 -17.13 -4.23
C LYS A 6 15.40 -17.90 -4.04
N PRO A 7 14.95 -18.67 -5.05
CA PRO A 7 13.63 -19.32 -4.99
C PRO A 7 13.49 -20.29 -3.82
N ASP A 8 14.52 -21.08 -3.51
CA ASP A 8 14.48 -22.08 -2.44
C ASP A 8 14.17 -21.43 -1.08
N LEU A 9 14.82 -20.28 -0.77
CA LEU A 9 14.60 -19.57 0.48
C LEU A 9 13.24 -18.86 0.52
N LEU A 10 12.77 -18.38 -0.62
CA LEU A 10 11.41 -17.81 -0.73
C LEU A 10 10.37 -18.91 -0.51
N HIS A 11 10.60 -20.09 -1.09
CA HIS A 11 9.70 -21.23 -0.98
C HIS A 11 9.53 -21.70 0.46
N GLU A 12 10.60 -21.72 1.28
CA GLU A 12 10.51 -22.01 2.71
C GLU A 12 9.51 -21.09 3.44
N VAL A 13 9.53 -19.77 3.08
CA VAL A 13 8.58 -18.81 3.64
C VAL A 13 7.16 -19.06 3.13
N PHE A 14 7.01 -19.40 1.84
CA PHE A 14 5.70 -19.68 1.26
C PHE A 14 5.05 -20.94 1.85
N GLU A 15 5.86 -21.96 2.14
CA GLU A 15 5.40 -23.20 2.79
C GLU A 15 4.88 -22.97 4.22
N ALA A 16 5.37 -21.95 4.91
CA ALA A 16 4.83 -21.54 6.20
C ALA A 16 3.38 -21.00 6.11
N ARG A 17 2.86 -20.81 4.89
CA ARG A 17 1.48 -20.38 4.60
C ARG A 17 1.02 -19.16 5.40
N PRO A 18 1.75 -18.03 5.39
CA PRO A 18 1.23 -16.81 6.00
C PRO A 18 -0.09 -16.42 5.33
N GLU A 19 -1.04 -15.88 6.09
CA GLU A 19 -2.31 -15.36 5.54
C GLU A 19 -2.08 -14.29 4.49
N VAL A 20 -1.07 -13.44 4.69
CA VAL A 20 -0.65 -12.40 3.75
C VAL A 20 0.87 -12.41 3.62
N PHE A 21 1.35 -12.63 2.42
CA PHE A 21 2.76 -12.41 2.09
C PHE A 21 2.98 -10.95 1.72
N ALA A 22 3.71 -10.21 2.56
CA ALA A 22 3.98 -8.79 2.35
C ALA A 22 5.43 -8.55 1.89
N HIS A 23 5.59 -7.98 0.70
CA HIS A 23 6.87 -7.50 0.20
C HIS A 23 6.71 -6.10 -0.38
N ASN A 24 7.32 -5.12 0.27
CA ASN A 24 7.15 -3.72 -0.04
C ASN A 24 7.98 -3.28 -1.25
N LEU A 25 7.33 -2.64 -2.23
CA LEU A 25 8.02 -1.97 -3.35
C LEU A 25 8.57 -0.61 -2.93
N GLU A 26 7.81 0.15 -2.16
CA GLU A 26 8.10 1.44 -1.55
C GLU A 26 8.06 2.62 -2.53
N THR A 27 8.69 2.55 -3.71
CA THR A 27 8.82 3.69 -4.61
C THR A 27 8.96 3.26 -6.09
N VAL A 28 9.07 4.24 -6.98
CA VAL A 28 9.11 4.09 -8.44
C VAL A 28 10.53 3.78 -8.96
N PRO A 29 10.68 3.20 -10.16
CA PRO A 29 11.98 2.71 -10.69
C PRO A 29 13.10 3.75 -10.66
N ARG A 30 12.83 4.99 -11.11
CA ARG A 30 13.84 6.05 -11.28
C ARG A 30 14.58 6.38 -9.99
N ILE A 31 13.88 6.39 -8.86
CA ILE A 31 14.46 6.73 -7.57
C ILE A 31 14.72 5.51 -6.68
N PHE A 32 14.34 4.31 -7.13
CA PHE A 32 14.38 3.08 -6.33
C PHE A 32 15.74 2.79 -5.73
N LYS A 33 16.81 2.83 -6.54
CA LYS A 33 18.16 2.52 -6.06
C LYS A 33 18.64 3.48 -4.97
N ARG A 34 18.22 4.75 -5.03
CA ARG A 34 18.55 5.76 -4.02
C ARG A 34 17.80 5.53 -2.71
N ILE A 35 16.53 5.12 -2.80
CA ILE A 35 15.67 4.92 -1.63
C ILE A 35 15.91 3.54 -1.00
N ARG A 36 16.13 2.50 -1.83
CA ARG A 36 16.29 1.11 -1.41
C ARG A 36 17.56 0.48 -2.00
N PRO A 37 18.76 0.93 -1.61
CA PRO A 37 20.01 0.52 -2.25
C PRO A 37 20.33 -0.99 -2.14
N ALA A 38 19.79 -1.67 -1.12
CA ALA A 38 19.97 -3.11 -0.91
C ALA A 38 19.02 -3.98 -1.73
N PHE A 39 18.00 -3.39 -2.40
CA PHE A 39 16.99 -4.10 -3.15
C PHE A 39 17.04 -3.74 -4.64
N ARG A 40 16.30 -4.50 -5.44
CA ARG A 40 16.08 -4.22 -6.85
C ARG A 40 14.60 -4.19 -7.15
N TYR A 41 14.18 -3.26 -8.01
CA TYR A 41 12.78 -3.05 -8.35
C TYR A 41 12.17 -4.29 -9.02
N ASP A 42 12.82 -4.78 -10.07
CA ASP A 42 12.44 -5.98 -10.82
C ASP A 42 12.34 -7.23 -9.94
N ARG A 43 13.32 -7.41 -9.05
CA ARG A 43 13.33 -8.53 -8.10
C ARG A 43 12.20 -8.41 -7.08
N SER A 44 11.87 -7.19 -6.65
CA SER A 44 10.77 -6.99 -5.70
C SER A 44 9.42 -7.39 -6.31
N LEU A 45 9.20 -7.08 -7.58
CA LEU A 45 8.02 -7.53 -8.32
C LEU A 45 8.02 -9.05 -8.53
N ASP A 46 9.18 -9.63 -8.86
CA ASP A 46 9.30 -11.07 -9.04
C ASP A 46 9.00 -11.87 -7.76
N VAL A 47 9.44 -11.39 -6.61
CA VAL A 47 9.11 -11.98 -5.30
C VAL A 47 7.61 -11.99 -5.04
N ILE A 48 6.91 -10.90 -5.39
CA ILE A 48 5.44 -10.83 -5.28
C ILE A 48 4.79 -11.85 -6.22
N ARG A 49 5.28 -11.95 -7.47
CA ARG A 49 4.76 -12.90 -8.46
C ARG A 49 4.92 -14.34 -7.99
N GLN A 50 6.10 -14.71 -7.50
CA GLN A 50 6.35 -16.06 -6.97
C GLN A 50 5.40 -16.40 -5.81
N ALA A 51 5.18 -15.47 -4.89
CA ALA A 51 4.24 -15.68 -3.77
C ALA A 51 2.79 -15.84 -4.27
N ARG A 52 2.40 -15.06 -5.29
CA ARG A 52 1.09 -15.14 -5.93
C ARG A 52 0.89 -16.47 -6.63
N ASP A 53 1.89 -16.93 -7.38
CA ASP A 53 1.86 -18.20 -8.11
C ASP A 53 1.82 -19.40 -7.15
N PHE A 54 2.43 -19.28 -5.98
CA PHE A 54 2.32 -20.25 -4.90
C PHE A 54 0.92 -20.30 -4.26
N GLY A 55 0.07 -19.31 -4.53
CA GLY A 55 -1.31 -19.25 -4.06
C GLY A 55 -1.55 -18.36 -2.83
N LEU A 56 -0.55 -17.62 -2.37
CA LEU A 56 -0.69 -16.71 -1.24
C LEU A 56 -1.47 -15.43 -1.60
N ILE A 57 -2.08 -14.80 -0.62
CA ILE A 57 -2.53 -13.41 -0.73
C ILE A 57 -1.31 -12.52 -0.58
N THR A 58 -1.10 -11.65 -1.55
CA THR A 58 0.08 -10.80 -1.63
C THR A 58 -0.23 -9.36 -1.26
N LYS A 59 0.75 -8.67 -0.68
CA LYS A 59 0.63 -7.28 -0.30
C LYS A 59 1.89 -6.49 -0.62
N SER A 60 1.69 -5.26 -1.09
CA SER A 60 2.77 -4.29 -1.28
C SER A 60 2.34 -2.87 -0.90
N ASN A 61 3.25 -1.91 -1.10
CA ASN A 61 2.97 -0.51 -0.82
C ASN A 61 3.71 0.42 -1.77
N LEU A 62 3.21 1.67 -1.83
CA LEU A 62 3.96 2.84 -2.30
C LEU A 62 3.98 3.90 -1.21
N ILE A 63 5.11 4.57 -1.08
CA ILE A 63 5.31 5.71 -0.19
C ILE A 63 5.59 6.92 -1.07
N LEU A 64 4.74 7.94 -0.97
CA LEU A 64 4.76 9.09 -1.87
C LEU A 64 5.39 10.32 -1.21
N GLY A 65 5.91 11.25 -2.03
CA GLY A 65 6.52 12.49 -1.58
C GLY A 65 8.04 12.45 -1.54
N MET A 66 8.67 11.53 -2.30
CA MET A 66 10.12 11.38 -2.43
C MET A 66 10.66 11.84 -3.81
N GLY A 67 9.82 12.52 -4.62
CA GLY A 67 10.18 13.07 -5.93
C GLY A 67 9.72 12.24 -7.12
N GLU A 68 8.78 11.31 -6.93
CA GLU A 68 8.08 10.61 -8.00
C GLU A 68 7.07 11.51 -8.72
N THR A 69 6.84 11.27 -10.01
CA THR A 69 5.79 11.93 -10.78
C THR A 69 4.48 11.13 -10.75
N PRO A 70 3.32 11.76 -11.05
CA PRO A 70 2.04 11.05 -11.12
C PRO A 70 2.05 9.89 -12.13
N GLU A 71 2.73 10.05 -13.26
CA GLU A 71 2.87 9.02 -14.29
C GLU A 71 3.68 7.83 -13.76
N GLU A 72 4.81 8.09 -13.11
CA GLU A 72 5.65 7.05 -12.51
C GLU A 72 4.92 6.28 -11.41
N ILE A 73 4.03 6.94 -10.65
CA ILE A 73 3.18 6.28 -9.65
C ILE A 73 2.20 5.35 -10.35
N ARG A 74 1.53 5.80 -11.44
CA ARG A 74 0.61 4.97 -12.21
C ARG A 74 1.31 3.75 -12.81
N ASP A 75 2.49 3.93 -13.39
CA ASP A 75 3.31 2.84 -13.94
C ASP A 75 3.66 1.82 -12.85
N ALA A 76 4.10 2.27 -11.67
CA ALA A 76 4.41 1.38 -10.55
C ALA A 76 3.17 0.63 -10.01
N LEU A 77 1.98 1.24 -10.06
CA LEU A 77 0.72 0.57 -9.74
C LEU A 77 0.38 -0.52 -10.76
N MET A 78 0.56 -0.24 -12.05
CA MET A 78 0.37 -1.24 -13.11
C MET A 78 1.37 -2.40 -12.98
N ASP A 79 2.63 -2.12 -12.67
CA ASP A 79 3.66 -3.12 -12.42
C ASP A 79 3.31 -4.04 -11.25
N LEU A 80 2.87 -3.46 -10.12
CA LEU A 80 2.43 -4.21 -8.95
C LEU A 80 1.21 -5.09 -9.24
N HIS A 81 0.22 -4.53 -9.95
CA HIS A 81 -0.96 -5.30 -10.36
C HIS A 81 -0.58 -6.47 -11.29
N SER A 82 0.28 -6.20 -12.28
CA SER A 82 0.79 -7.23 -13.21
C SER A 82 1.63 -8.30 -12.52
N ALA A 83 2.28 -7.97 -11.41
CA ALA A 83 2.98 -8.94 -10.56
C ALA A 83 2.02 -9.76 -9.67
N GLY A 84 0.72 -9.47 -9.68
CA GLY A 84 -0.29 -10.18 -8.91
C GLY A 84 -0.39 -9.72 -7.45
N CYS A 85 -0.11 -8.45 -7.17
CA CYS A 85 -0.33 -7.86 -5.85
C CYS A 85 -1.83 -7.73 -5.56
N ASP A 86 -2.32 -8.37 -4.50
CA ASP A 86 -3.73 -8.36 -4.10
C ASP A 86 -4.10 -7.15 -3.26
N ILE A 87 -3.21 -6.77 -2.33
CA ILE A 87 -3.44 -5.71 -1.34
C ILE A 87 -2.42 -4.60 -1.53
N LEU A 88 -2.90 -3.38 -1.69
CA LEU A 88 -2.06 -2.21 -1.84
C LEU A 88 -2.26 -1.22 -0.68
N THR A 89 -1.17 -0.67 -0.16
CA THR A 89 -1.21 0.51 0.72
C THR A 89 -0.41 1.66 0.11
N ILE A 90 -0.97 2.88 0.13
CA ILE A 90 -0.31 4.10 -0.35
C ILE A 90 -0.27 5.09 0.81
N THR A 91 0.90 5.64 1.12
CA THR A 91 1.09 6.53 2.27
C THR A 91 2.07 7.67 1.97
N GLN A 92 2.08 8.70 2.81
CA GLN A 92 3.06 9.78 2.76
C GLN A 92 4.40 9.32 3.32
N TYR A 93 5.48 9.71 2.67
CA TYR A 93 6.83 9.59 3.23
C TYR A 93 7.00 10.54 4.41
N LEU A 94 7.33 9.97 5.56
CA LEU A 94 7.69 10.70 6.76
C LEU A 94 9.17 10.46 7.04
N ARG A 95 9.99 11.51 6.90
CA ARG A 95 11.44 11.41 7.04
C ARG A 95 11.83 10.95 8.44
N PRO A 96 12.48 9.79 8.62
CA PRO A 96 12.84 9.29 9.94
C PRO A 96 13.91 10.11 10.66
N GLY A 97 14.71 10.88 9.92
CA GLY A 97 15.76 11.73 10.46
C GLY A 97 16.63 12.39 9.39
N PRO A 98 17.56 13.30 9.76
CA PRO A 98 18.32 14.12 8.82
C PRO A 98 19.21 13.34 7.82
N ARG A 99 19.59 12.11 8.16
CA ARG A 99 20.44 11.25 7.30
C ARG A 99 19.67 10.55 6.20
N PHE A 100 18.33 10.52 6.28
CA PHE A 100 17.47 9.89 5.30
C PHE A 100 17.09 10.88 4.19
N HIS A 101 16.54 10.34 3.12
CA HIS A 101 16.06 11.13 1.99
C HIS A 101 15.13 12.26 2.46
N PRO A 102 15.30 13.51 1.99
CA PRO A 102 14.41 14.61 2.36
C PRO A 102 12.99 14.36 1.80
N ILE A 103 11.99 14.96 2.45
CA ILE A 103 10.66 15.03 1.87
C ILE A 103 10.73 16.00 0.70
N ASP A 104 10.36 15.55 -0.50
CA ASP A 104 10.31 16.39 -1.70
C ASP A 104 9.05 17.25 -1.70
N ARG A 105 7.92 16.62 -1.37
CA ARG A 105 6.63 17.32 -1.26
C ARG A 105 5.68 16.62 -0.27
N TRP A 106 4.75 17.38 0.25
CA TRP A 106 3.57 16.85 0.93
C TRP A 106 2.50 16.59 -0.12
N VAL A 107 2.11 15.33 -0.26
CA VAL A 107 1.09 14.88 -1.20
C VAL A 107 -0.29 15.31 -0.68
N LYS A 108 -1.10 15.89 -1.55
CA LYS A 108 -2.44 16.35 -1.17
C LYS A 108 -3.38 15.16 -0.89
N PRO A 109 -4.32 15.30 0.04
CA PRO A 109 -5.29 14.24 0.34
C PRO A 109 -6.05 13.74 -0.90
N GLU A 110 -6.37 14.63 -1.84
CA GLU A 110 -7.09 14.34 -3.08
C GLU A 110 -6.30 13.40 -3.97
N GLU A 111 -4.98 13.58 -4.07
CA GLU A 111 -4.09 12.71 -4.86
C GLU A 111 -4.08 11.26 -4.31
N PHE A 112 -4.18 11.07 -2.99
CA PHE A 112 -4.33 9.74 -2.41
C PHE A 112 -5.64 9.07 -2.83
N ILE A 113 -6.72 9.85 -2.98
CA ILE A 113 -8.01 9.36 -3.46
C ILE A 113 -7.89 8.96 -4.93
N GLU A 114 -7.30 9.78 -5.77
CA GLU A 114 -7.08 9.51 -7.20
C GLU A 114 -6.27 8.22 -7.41
N HIS A 115 -5.16 8.05 -6.69
CA HIS A 115 -4.34 6.85 -6.78
C HIS A 115 -5.06 5.60 -6.26
N ARG A 116 -5.90 5.73 -5.21
CA ARG A 116 -6.74 4.65 -4.73
C ARG A 116 -7.73 4.20 -5.80
N ASP A 117 -8.45 5.16 -6.38
CA ASP A 117 -9.50 4.88 -7.35
C ASP A 117 -8.90 4.25 -8.60
N PHE A 118 -7.79 4.77 -9.10
CA PHE A 118 -7.05 4.16 -10.19
C PHE A 118 -6.58 2.72 -9.85
N ALA A 119 -6.08 2.46 -8.65
CA ALA A 119 -5.69 1.11 -8.26
C ALA A 119 -6.89 0.15 -8.19
N LEU A 120 -8.04 0.62 -7.70
CA LEU A 120 -9.27 -0.17 -7.71
C LEU A 120 -9.76 -0.47 -9.14
N GLU A 121 -9.68 0.50 -10.05
CA GLU A 121 -9.99 0.32 -11.48
C GLU A 121 -9.07 -0.69 -12.14
N LEU A 122 -7.78 -0.74 -11.76
CA LEU A 122 -6.84 -1.77 -12.23
C LEU A 122 -7.22 -3.17 -11.76
N GLY A 123 -7.98 -3.31 -10.65
CA GLY A 123 -8.43 -4.59 -10.13
C GLY A 123 -7.68 -5.10 -8.88
N PHE A 124 -6.99 -4.23 -8.13
CA PHE A 124 -6.51 -4.62 -6.81
C PHE A 124 -7.67 -5.07 -5.91
N GLY A 125 -7.51 -6.21 -5.24
CA GLY A 125 -8.56 -6.76 -4.37
C GLY A 125 -8.85 -5.92 -3.14
N ALA A 126 -7.84 -5.19 -2.63
CA ALA A 126 -8.00 -4.25 -1.54
C ALA A 126 -6.98 -3.11 -1.63
N VAL A 127 -7.43 -1.87 -1.43
CA VAL A 127 -6.57 -0.69 -1.45
C VAL A 127 -6.84 0.19 -0.24
N MET A 128 -5.77 0.62 0.42
CA MET A 128 -5.83 1.66 1.45
C MET A 128 -4.84 2.75 1.12
N SER A 129 -5.33 3.98 0.99
CA SER A 129 -4.53 5.13 0.57
C SER A 129 -4.84 6.33 1.45
N GLY A 130 -3.80 7.03 1.87
CA GLY A 130 -3.93 8.24 2.67
C GLY A 130 -2.62 8.61 3.38
N PRO A 131 -2.46 9.88 3.82
CA PRO A 131 -1.19 10.40 4.31
C PRO A 131 -0.68 9.68 5.57
N LEU A 132 -1.56 9.17 6.41
CA LEU A 132 -1.22 8.52 7.68
C LEU A 132 -1.51 7.01 7.69
N VAL A 133 -1.71 6.42 6.52
CA VAL A 133 -1.94 4.97 6.40
C VAL A 133 -0.72 4.21 6.92
N ARG A 134 -0.98 3.17 7.71
CA ARG A 134 0.02 2.22 8.17
C ARG A 134 -0.27 0.85 7.58
N SER A 135 0.77 0.13 7.24
CA SER A 135 0.68 -1.19 6.60
C SER A 135 -0.16 -2.21 7.40
N SER A 136 -0.18 -2.10 8.74
CA SER A 136 -0.97 -2.96 9.62
C SER A 136 -2.39 -2.46 9.90
N TYR A 137 -2.72 -1.22 9.48
CA TYR A 137 -4.02 -0.65 9.76
C TYR A 137 -5.11 -1.38 9.00
N ARG A 138 -6.13 -1.86 9.72
CA ARG A 138 -7.26 -2.65 9.17
C ARG A 138 -6.83 -3.86 8.31
N ALA A 139 -5.69 -4.46 8.62
CA ALA A 139 -5.12 -5.56 7.83
C ALA A 139 -6.11 -6.71 7.62
N GLY A 140 -6.87 -7.08 8.65
CA GLY A 140 -7.89 -8.13 8.53
C GLY A 140 -9.03 -7.79 7.56
N LYS A 141 -9.47 -6.51 7.51
CA LYS A 141 -10.47 -6.04 6.53
C LYS A 141 -9.93 -6.14 5.10
N LEU A 142 -8.70 -5.66 4.88
CA LEU A 142 -8.05 -5.73 3.57
C LEU A 142 -7.84 -7.18 3.11
N TYR A 143 -7.47 -8.06 4.04
CA TYR A 143 -7.36 -9.49 3.76
C TYR A 143 -8.71 -10.09 3.33
N ALA A 144 -9.79 -9.79 4.06
CA ALA A 144 -11.11 -10.28 3.71
C ALA A 144 -11.56 -9.80 2.31
N GLN A 145 -11.31 -8.52 1.97
CA GLN A 145 -11.59 -7.97 0.64
C GLN A 145 -10.78 -8.68 -0.46
N ALA A 146 -9.48 -8.91 -0.23
CA ALA A 146 -8.61 -9.59 -1.20
C ALA A 146 -9.02 -11.05 -1.41
N MET A 147 -9.42 -11.76 -0.35
CA MET A 147 -9.94 -13.13 -0.44
C MET A 147 -11.23 -13.17 -1.27
N GLU A 148 -12.16 -12.24 -1.02
CA GLU A 148 -13.41 -12.12 -1.76
C GLU A 148 -13.16 -11.82 -3.25
N ALA A 149 -12.27 -10.86 -3.54
CA ALA A 149 -11.90 -10.51 -4.91
C ALA A 149 -11.27 -11.68 -5.68
N ARG A 150 -10.58 -12.59 -4.99
CA ARG A 150 -10.04 -13.83 -5.55
C ARG A 150 -11.02 -14.99 -5.59
N GLY A 151 -12.25 -14.83 -5.10
CA GLY A 151 -13.21 -15.93 -4.96
C GLY A 151 -12.77 -17.03 -3.99
N LEU A 152 -11.89 -16.71 -3.01
CA LEU A 152 -11.38 -17.63 -2.03
C LEU A 152 -12.25 -17.63 -0.75
N PRO A 153 -12.47 -18.77 -0.10
CA PRO A 153 -13.26 -18.85 1.12
C PRO A 153 -12.54 -18.19 2.28
N LEU A 154 -13.22 -17.27 2.98
CA LEU A 154 -12.70 -16.69 4.21
C LEU A 154 -12.69 -17.71 5.35
N PRO A 155 -11.60 -17.78 6.14
CA PRO A 155 -11.58 -18.50 7.39
C PRO A 155 -12.77 -18.12 8.30
N GLU A 156 -13.32 -19.08 9.02
CA GLU A 156 -14.55 -18.89 9.80
C GLU A 156 -14.42 -17.77 10.85
N ASN A 157 -13.28 -17.71 11.51
CA ASN A 157 -12.94 -16.67 12.50
C ASN A 157 -12.84 -15.25 11.91
N LEU A 158 -12.73 -15.11 10.58
CA LEU A 158 -12.61 -13.83 9.89
C LEU A 158 -13.87 -13.42 9.11
N ARG A 159 -14.91 -14.26 9.05
CA ARG A 159 -16.16 -13.96 8.33
C ARG A 159 -16.87 -12.70 8.81
N HIS A 160 -16.70 -12.33 10.08
CA HIS A 160 -17.24 -11.09 10.63
C HIS A 160 -16.63 -9.83 9.98
N LEU A 161 -15.41 -9.92 9.42
CA LEU A 161 -14.73 -8.80 8.75
C LEU A 161 -15.31 -8.53 7.36
N ALA A 162 -15.80 -9.56 6.66
CA ALA A 162 -16.43 -9.42 5.34
C ALA A 162 -17.72 -8.62 5.42
N LYS A 163 -18.54 -8.82 6.46
CA LYS A 163 -19.81 -8.09 6.63
C LYS A 163 -19.64 -6.57 6.74
N ASN A 164 -18.47 -6.10 7.14
CA ASN A 164 -18.12 -4.67 7.27
C ASN A 164 -17.21 -4.17 6.13
N ALA A 165 -16.89 -5.02 5.15
CA ALA A 165 -15.96 -4.68 4.07
C ALA A 165 -16.51 -3.58 3.15
N HIS A 166 -17.83 -3.56 2.94
CA HIS A 166 -18.52 -2.63 2.04
C HIS A 166 -18.91 -1.28 2.69
N VAL A 167 -18.64 -1.06 3.98
CA VAL A 167 -18.79 0.27 4.57
C VAL A 167 -17.67 1.16 4.00
N SER A 168 -18.11 2.00 3.12
CA SER A 168 -17.38 2.82 2.16
C SER A 168 -16.15 3.53 2.77
N THR A 169 -14.96 3.22 2.23
CA THR A 169 -13.75 4.03 2.42
C THR A 169 -13.95 5.48 1.97
N ALA A 170 -14.87 5.76 1.06
CA ALA A 170 -15.24 7.11 0.64
C ALA A 170 -15.97 7.89 1.77
N GLN A 171 -16.85 7.23 2.51
CA GLN A 171 -17.57 7.85 3.65
C GLN A 171 -16.64 8.13 4.83
N GLU A 172 -15.64 7.27 5.03
CA GLU A 172 -14.61 7.47 6.06
C GLU A 172 -13.60 8.55 5.68
N ALA A 173 -13.22 8.64 4.39
CA ALA A 173 -12.36 9.72 3.88
C ALA A 173 -13.09 11.07 3.96
N SER A 174 -14.39 11.13 3.65
CA SER A 174 -15.22 12.33 3.81
C SER A 174 -15.31 12.76 5.27
N THR A 175 -15.52 11.81 6.19
CA THR A 175 -15.57 12.08 7.63
C THR A 175 -14.22 12.54 8.19
N LEU A 176 -13.10 12.04 7.64
CA LEU A 176 -11.76 12.50 8.01
C LEU A 176 -11.48 13.89 7.44
N LEU A 177 -11.85 14.18 6.20
CA LEU A 177 -11.74 15.52 5.60
C LEU A 177 -12.61 16.55 6.35
N GLU A 178 -13.81 16.20 6.77
CA GLU A 178 -14.65 17.05 7.61
C GLU A 178 -14.04 17.33 8.99
N ARG A 179 -13.43 16.32 9.63
CA ARG A 179 -12.76 16.48 10.93
C ARG A 179 -11.45 17.29 10.84
N TYR A 180 -10.68 17.13 9.77
CA TYR A 180 -9.40 17.86 9.59
C TYR A 180 -9.61 19.19 8.87
N GLY A 181 -10.61 19.36 8.02
CA GLY A 181 -10.97 20.62 7.38
C GLY A 181 -11.53 21.66 8.37
N ALA A 182 -12.28 21.21 9.39
CA ALA A 182 -12.83 22.07 10.42
C ALA A 182 -11.78 22.66 11.40
N SER A 183 -10.55 22.15 11.40
CA SER A 183 -9.49 22.62 12.32
C SER A 183 -8.61 23.75 11.78
N GLN A 184 -8.80 24.20 10.53
CA GLN A 184 -8.00 25.28 9.92
C GLN A 184 -8.56 26.70 10.14
N ASP A 185 -9.75 26.85 10.69
CA ASP A 185 -10.40 28.15 10.92
C ASP A 185 -10.27 28.70 12.36
N THR A 186 -9.28 28.27 13.11
CA THR A 186 -9.01 28.90 14.41
C THR A 186 -8.00 30.04 14.20
N PRO A 187 -8.39 31.33 14.29
CA PRO A 187 -7.46 32.44 14.18
C PRO A 187 -6.50 32.41 15.36
N VAL A 188 -5.19 32.37 15.06
CA VAL A 188 -4.14 32.55 16.07
C VAL A 188 -4.31 33.97 16.65
N SER A 189 -4.82 34.03 17.88
CA SER A 189 -4.88 35.27 18.65
C SER A 189 -3.46 35.72 18.94
N THR A 190 -2.97 36.71 18.22
CA THR A 190 -1.80 37.50 18.57
C THR A 190 -2.17 38.45 19.70
N SER A 191 -1.97 38.03 20.95
CA SER A 191 -1.88 38.98 22.07
C SER A 191 -0.45 39.40 22.25
N ARG A 192 -0.26 40.73 22.27
CA ARG A 192 0.96 41.48 22.48
C ARG A 192 1.61 41.22 23.85
#